data_71c9552be4d207d4c77131c361368251
#
_entry.id   71c9552be4d207d4c77131c361368251
#
_cell.length_a   1.000
_cell.length_b   1.000
_cell.length_c   1.000
_cell.angle_alpha   90.00
_cell.angle_beta   90.00
_cell.angle_gamma   90.00
#
_symmetry.space_group_name_H-M   'P 1'
#
loop_
_entity.id
_entity.type
_entity.pdbx_description
1 polymer ?
#
loop_
_entity_poly.entity_id
_entity_poly.type
_entity_poly.pdbx_seq_one_letter_code
_entity_poly.pdbx_strand_id
1 'polypeptide(L)'
;MNRHEIDALPLEGDVSFRERTPEPGRTALLLIDLQKGEYNEKKIKAEPQHAYFWDRLAKTVIPNGQKLLTACRAAGVEVLFTNVECYTLDGRDRSLDYKVSGIFFPKGSKDAEVIDELKPLPNEIFIPKMSSSVFMSTNIEYVLRNLGIEYLMIMGVVTDQCVESAVRDACDLGFLVTLIEDACGTMTQERHDATLRAIKGYCRQRKVEQVIEEIGRWRKEAAE
;
A
#
# COMPACT_ATOMS: atom_id res chain seq x y z
N MET A 1 -4.84 -22.00 -2.53
CA MET A 1 -4.69 -22.78 -1.27
C MET A 1 -5.57 -22.11 -0.22
N ASN A 2 -6.51 -22.83 0.38
CA ASN A 2 -7.36 -22.23 1.41
C ASN A 2 -6.62 -22.19 2.77
N ARG A 3 -7.20 -21.51 3.77
CA ARG A 3 -6.58 -21.34 5.09
C ARG A 3 -6.25 -22.70 5.75
N HIS A 4 -7.10 -23.71 5.56
CA HIS A 4 -6.87 -25.06 6.12
C HIS A 4 -5.70 -25.77 5.45
N GLU A 5 -5.41 -25.47 4.18
CA GLU A 5 -4.24 -26.02 3.48
C GLU A 5 -2.95 -25.36 3.95
N ILE A 6 -2.98 -24.05 4.29
CA ILE A 6 -1.83 -23.36 4.87
C ILE A 6 -1.52 -23.91 6.27
N ASP A 7 -2.53 -24.08 7.10
CA ASP A 7 -2.39 -24.63 8.46
C ASP A 7 -1.88 -26.08 8.48
N ALA A 8 -2.03 -26.81 7.37
CA ALA A 8 -1.57 -28.20 7.22
C ALA A 8 -0.14 -28.33 6.70
N LEU A 9 0.49 -27.22 6.24
CA LEU A 9 1.84 -27.28 5.68
C LEU A 9 2.90 -27.18 6.79
N PRO A 10 3.95 -28.01 6.72
CA PRO A 10 5.12 -27.83 7.57
C PRO A 10 5.94 -26.64 7.06
N LEU A 11 5.51 -25.42 7.43
CA LEU A 11 6.15 -24.17 6.99
C LEU A 11 7.41 -23.82 7.79
N GLU A 12 7.72 -24.58 8.83
CA GLU A 12 8.87 -24.33 9.69
C GLU A 12 10.17 -24.38 8.91
N GLY A 13 10.86 -23.22 8.85
CA GLY A 13 12.10 -23.06 8.11
C GLY A 13 11.96 -22.91 6.59
N ASP A 14 10.76 -22.98 6.02
CA ASP A 14 10.55 -22.77 4.58
C ASP A 14 10.34 -21.29 4.25
N VAL A 15 11.44 -20.55 4.13
CA VAL A 15 11.42 -19.14 3.73
C VAL A 15 10.94 -18.93 2.29
N SER A 16 10.96 -19.96 1.44
CA SER A 16 10.51 -19.87 0.05
C SER A 16 9.01 -19.63 -0.06
N PHE A 17 8.25 -20.03 0.96
CA PHE A 17 6.80 -19.77 1.03
C PHE A 17 6.46 -18.29 0.92
N ARG A 18 7.33 -17.40 1.43
CA ARG A 18 7.17 -15.94 1.33
C ARG A 18 7.27 -15.42 -0.11
N GLU A 19 8.00 -16.12 -0.96
CA GLU A 19 8.22 -15.73 -2.37
C GLU A 19 7.10 -16.16 -3.32
N ARG A 20 6.03 -16.75 -2.83
CA ARG A 20 4.86 -17.13 -3.65
C ARG A 20 4.29 -15.94 -4.40
N THR A 21 3.91 -16.21 -5.64
CA THR A 21 3.25 -15.22 -6.49
C THR A 21 1.81 -15.00 -6.03
N PRO A 22 1.28 -13.78 -6.15
CA PRO A 22 -0.13 -13.50 -5.92
C PRO A 22 -1.04 -14.40 -6.78
N GLU A 23 -2.21 -14.75 -6.26
CA GLU A 23 -3.18 -15.63 -6.90
C GLU A 23 -4.48 -14.87 -7.25
N PRO A 24 -5.14 -15.20 -8.39
CA PRO A 24 -6.41 -14.57 -8.77
C PRO A 24 -7.51 -14.85 -7.73
N GLY A 25 -8.37 -13.85 -7.49
CA GLY A 25 -9.48 -13.96 -6.55
C GLY A 25 -9.11 -13.92 -5.06
N ARG A 26 -7.79 -13.96 -4.72
CA ARG A 26 -7.29 -13.95 -3.34
C ARG A 26 -6.27 -12.83 -3.11
N THR A 27 -6.14 -11.92 -4.08
CA THR A 27 -5.16 -10.84 -4.08
C THR A 27 -5.83 -9.48 -4.02
N ALA A 28 -5.28 -8.59 -3.17
CA ALA A 28 -5.64 -7.19 -3.16
C ALA A 28 -4.41 -6.28 -3.39
N LEU A 29 -4.67 -5.11 -3.95
CA LEU A 29 -3.72 -3.99 -4.04
C LEU A 29 -4.14 -2.90 -3.06
N LEU A 30 -3.24 -2.54 -2.14
CA LEU A 30 -3.41 -1.46 -1.16
C LEU A 30 -2.53 -0.26 -1.55
N LEU A 31 -3.18 0.87 -1.82
CA LEU A 31 -2.52 2.16 -2.06
C LEU A 31 -2.54 2.98 -0.77
N ILE A 32 -1.36 3.44 -0.32
CA ILE A 32 -1.18 4.12 0.96
C ILE A 32 -0.79 5.59 0.76
N ASP A 33 -1.60 6.51 1.30
CA ASP A 33 -1.33 7.94 1.50
C ASP A 33 -0.92 8.74 0.25
N LEU A 34 -1.37 8.31 -0.93
CA LEU A 34 -1.21 9.08 -2.17
C LEU A 34 -2.33 10.10 -2.29
N GLN A 35 -2.28 11.12 -1.43
CA GLN A 35 -3.35 12.10 -1.20
C GLN A 35 -2.95 13.53 -1.60
N LYS A 36 -3.95 14.35 -1.95
CA LYS A 36 -3.78 15.72 -2.46
C LYS A 36 -3.05 16.65 -1.49
N GLY A 37 -3.27 16.48 -0.19
CA GLY A 37 -2.62 17.31 0.83
C GLY A 37 -1.13 17.04 0.95
N GLU A 38 -0.68 15.83 0.58
CA GLU A 38 0.73 15.46 0.59
C GLU A 38 1.43 15.70 -0.76
N TYR A 39 0.68 15.81 -1.86
CA TYR A 39 1.24 16.04 -3.19
C TYR A 39 0.45 17.11 -3.94
N ASN A 40 0.88 18.37 -3.81
CA ASN A 40 0.31 19.50 -4.52
C ASN A 40 1.35 20.62 -4.73
N GLU A 41 1.12 21.48 -5.71
CA GLU A 41 2.05 22.57 -6.06
C GLU A 41 2.40 23.50 -4.92
N LYS A 42 1.45 23.79 -4.02
CA LYS A 42 1.68 24.68 -2.87
C LYS A 42 2.70 24.07 -1.91
N LYS A 43 2.53 22.78 -1.59
CA LYS A 43 3.43 22.05 -0.68
C LYS A 43 4.81 21.84 -1.32
N ILE A 44 4.86 21.47 -2.59
CA ILE A 44 6.11 21.32 -3.35
C ILE A 44 6.93 22.63 -3.32
N LYS A 45 6.29 23.78 -3.52
CA LYS A 45 6.96 25.09 -3.46
C LYS A 45 7.37 25.49 -2.04
N ALA A 46 6.60 25.11 -1.03
CA ALA A 46 6.88 25.44 0.37
C ALA A 46 7.99 24.59 0.99
N GLU A 47 8.25 23.41 0.46
CA GLU A 47 9.17 22.42 1.02
C GLU A 47 10.28 22.01 0.04
N PRO A 48 11.12 22.95 -0.45
CA PRO A 48 12.16 22.65 -1.44
C PRO A 48 13.22 21.67 -0.91
N GLN A 49 13.38 21.54 0.40
CA GLN A 49 14.26 20.54 1.03
C GLN A 49 13.82 19.09 0.76
N HIS A 50 12.57 18.87 0.34
CA HIS A 50 12.03 17.57 -0.02
C HIS A 50 11.97 17.35 -1.55
N ALA A 51 12.80 18.07 -2.31
CA ALA A 51 12.80 18.01 -3.79
C ALA A 51 12.97 16.57 -4.33
N TYR A 52 13.82 15.76 -3.69
CA TYR A 52 13.96 14.34 -4.06
C TYR A 52 12.62 13.59 -3.97
N PHE A 53 11.89 13.78 -2.88
CA PHE A 53 10.60 13.10 -2.67
C PHE A 53 9.57 13.48 -3.74
N TRP A 54 9.46 14.79 -4.03
CA TRP A 54 8.55 15.28 -5.05
C TRP A 54 8.91 14.76 -6.45
N ASP A 55 10.20 14.75 -6.78
CA ASP A 55 10.70 14.22 -8.04
C ASP A 55 10.42 12.71 -8.19
N ARG A 56 10.67 11.94 -7.12
CA ARG A 56 10.37 10.51 -7.09
C ARG A 56 8.87 10.23 -7.23
N LEU A 57 8.01 10.99 -6.56
CA LEU A 57 6.55 10.88 -6.74
C LEU A 57 6.16 11.12 -8.19
N ALA A 58 6.57 12.24 -8.75
CA ALA A 58 6.19 12.65 -10.09
C ALA A 58 6.71 11.72 -11.20
N LYS A 59 7.96 11.25 -11.08
CA LYS A 59 8.64 10.52 -12.16
C LYS A 59 8.60 9.00 -12.01
N THR A 60 8.34 8.50 -10.80
CA THR A 60 8.44 7.07 -10.51
C THR A 60 7.17 6.52 -9.88
N VAL A 61 6.80 6.99 -8.70
CA VAL A 61 5.71 6.38 -7.92
C VAL A 61 4.36 6.51 -8.61
N ILE A 62 4.00 7.72 -9.04
CA ILE A 62 2.69 7.97 -9.67
C ILE A 62 2.58 7.26 -11.03
N PRO A 63 3.53 7.40 -11.97
CA PRO A 63 3.46 6.68 -13.25
C PRO A 63 3.42 5.16 -13.10
N ASN A 64 4.22 4.60 -12.20
CA ASN A 64 4.22 3.18 -11.90
C ASN A 64 2.92 2.73 -11.23
N GLY A 65 2.40 3.54 -10.30
CA GLY A 65 1.10 3.31 -9.68
C GLY A 65 -0.05 3.27 -10.70
N GLN A 66 -0.06 4.17 -11.67
CA GLN A 66 -1.05 4.17 -12.75
C GLN A 66 -1.01 2.89 -13.59
N LYS A 67 0.20 2.43 -13.97
CA LYS A 67 0.38 1.18 -14.71
C LYS A 67 -0.12 -0.01 -13.91
N LEU A 68 0.32 -0.13 -12.65
CA LEU A 68 -0.07 -1.23 -11.77
C LEU A 68 -1.58 -1.24 -11.52
N LEU A 69 -2.16 -0.09 -11.18
CA LEU A 69 -3.59 0.04 -10.93
C LEU A 69 -4.43 -0.36 -12.16
N THR A 70 -4.00 0.04 -13.35
CA THR A 70 -4.63 -0.35 -14.62
C THR A 70 -4.58 -1.87 -14.82
N ALA A 71 -3.43 -2.49 -14.58
CA ALA A 71 -3.26 -3.93 -14.71
C ALA A 71 -4.09 -4.71 -13.68
N CYS A 72 -4.08 -4.26 -12.42
CA CYS A 72 -4.85 -4.87 -11.34
C CYS A 72 -6.36 -4.81 -11.61
N ARG A 73 -6.89 -3.65 -12.00
CA ARG A 73 -8.29 -3.49 -12.39
C ARG A 73 -8.68 -4.41 -13.54
N ALA A 74 -7.84 -4.49 -14.55
CA ALA A 74 -8.06 -5.36 -15.70
C ALA A 74 -8.00 -6.85 -15.36
N ALA A 75 -7.31 -7.25 -14.29
CA ALA A 75 -7.19 -8.63 -13.82
C ALA A 75 -8.21 -8.99 -12.73
N GLY A 76 -9.07 -8.06 -12.31
CA GLY A 76 -10.04 -8.28 -11.24
C GLY A 76 -9.42 -8.39 -9.84
N VAL A 77 -8.24 -7.78 -9.65
CA VAL A 77 -7.64 -7.65 -8.32
C VAL A 77 -8.47 -6.66 -7.50
N GLU A 78 -8.75 -7.01 -6.24
CA GLU A 78 -9.42 -6.10 -5.32
C GLU A 78 -8.52 -4.89 -5.03
N VAL A 79 -9.07 -3.67 -5.11
CA VAL A 79 -8.30 -2.44 -4.93
C VAL A 79 -8.80 -1.68 -3.71
N LEU A 80 -7.87 -1.40 -2.80
CA LEU A 80 -8.14 -0.64 -1.59
C LEU A 80 -7.24 0.60 -1.52
N PHE A 81 -7.81 1.68 -1.02
CA PHE A 81 -7.10 2.93 -0.75
C PHE A 81 -7.17 3.25 0.74
N THR A 82 -6.07 3.77 1.27
CA THR A 82 -6.05 4.36 2.60
C THR A 82 -5.29 5.68 2.56
N ASN A 83 -5.86 6.69 3.18
CA ASN A 83 -5.23 8.00 3.35
C ASN A 83 -5.36 8.46 4.79
N VAL A 84 -4.50 9.38 5.20
CA VAL A 84 -4.64 10.05 6.49
C VAL A 84 -5.86 10.96 6.43
N GLU A 85 -6.89 10.61 7.20
CA GLU A 85 -8.08 11.43 7.39
C GLU A 85 -8.69 11.15 8.77
N CYS A 86 -8.98 12.20 9.52
CA CYS A 86 -9.60 12.10 10.84
C CYS A 86 -11.10 11.76 10.73
N TYR A 87 -11.63 11.02 11.71
CA TYR A 87 -13.08 10.84 11.85
C TYR A 87 -13.76 12.08 12.44
N THR A 88 -12.99 13.02 12.97
CA THR A 88 -13.50 14.25 13.59
C THR A 88 -12.92 15.49 12.92
N LEU A 89 -13.66 16.61 13.03
CA LEU A 89 -13.21 17.90 12.47
C LEU A 89 -12.02 18.50 13.21
N ASP A 90 -11.88 18.21 14.51
CA ASP A 90 -10.82 18.71 15.37
C ASP A 90 -9.61 17.74 15.50
N GLY A 91 -9.70 16.53 14.92
CA GLY A 91 -8.63 15.57 14.90
C GLY A 91 -8.26 14.99 16.27
N ARG A 92 -9.20 14.98 17.24
CA ARG A 92 -8.97 14.41 18.58
C ARG A 92 -8.69 12.90 18.54
N ASP A 93 -9.12 12.22 17.50
CA ASP A 93 -8.98 10.79 17.21
C ASP A 93 -7.63 10.38 16.62
N ARG A 94 -6.74 11.34 16.30
CA ARG A 94 -5.39 11.05 15.80
C ARG A 94 -4.55 10.30 16.84
N SER A 95 -3.62 9.46 16.37
CA SER A 95 -2.58 8.89 17.20
C SER A 95 -1.76 9.99 17.89
N LEU A 96 -1.08 9.63 18.98
CA LEU A 96 -0.18 10.56 19.67
C LEU A 96 0.92 11.06 18.73
N ASP A 97 1.51 10.14 17.96
CA ASP A 97 2.53 10.46 16.98
C ASP A 97 2.06 11.51 15.96
N TYR A 98 0.87 11.34 15.38
CA TYR A 98 0.29 12.32 14.45
C TYR A 98 -0.01 13.68 15.11
N LYS A 99 -0.38 13.69 16.40
CA LYS A 99 -0.55 14.95 17.16
C LYS A 99 0.78 15.66 17.35
N VAL A 100 1.82 14.94 17.74
CA VAL A 100 3.18 15.49 17.96
C VAL A 100 3.80 15.95 16.64
N SER A 101 3.64 15.18 15.57
CA SER A 101 4.17 15.48 14.23
C SER A 101 3.37 16.52 13.46
N GLY A 102 2.24 16.99 13.98
CA GLY A 102 1.39 17.98 13.31
C GLY A 102 0.62 17.44 12.10
N ILE A 103 0.57 16.13 11.89
CA ILE A 103 -0.16 15.50 10.78
C ILE A 103 -1.67 15.64 11.06
N PHE A 104 -2.37 16.37 10.19
CA PHE A 104 -3.77 16.68 10.42
C PHE A 104 -4.54 16.91 9.12
N PHE A 105 -5.45 16.01 8.82
CA PHE A 105 -6.42 16.10 7.74
C PHE A 105 -7.82 15.90 8.33
N PRO A 106 -8.60 16.97 8.52
CA PRO A 106 -9.91 16.86 9.14
C PRO A 106 -10.90 16.09 8.28
N LYS A 107 -11.90 15.51 8.91
CA LYS A 107 -12.98 14.78 8.25
C LYS A 107 -13.57 15.57 7.07
N GLY A 108 -13.63 14.93 5.89
CA GLY A 108 -14.17 15.53 4.67
C GLY A 108 -13.25 16.56 4.00
N SER A 109 -11.97 16.60 4.40
CA SER A 109 -10.99 17.47 3.77
C SER A 109 -10.69 17.03 2.35
N LYS A 110 -10.67 17.97 1.41
CA LYS A 110 -10.20 17.71 0.03
C LYS A 110 -8.74 17.29 -0.02
N ASP A 111 -7.95 17.71 0.95
CA ASP A 111 -6.55 17.33 1.08
C ASP A 111 -6.38 15.84 1.45
N ALA A 112 -7.41 15.21 2.02
CA ALA A 112 -7.45 13.78 2.29
C ALA A 112 -7.86 12.94 1.07
N GLU A 113 -8.38 13.53 0.00
CA GLU A 113 -8.73 12.81 -1.22
C GLU A 113 -7.48 12.22 -1.90
N VAL A 114 -7.64 11.05 -2.52
CA VAL A 114 -6.60 10.47 -3.40
C VAL A 114 -6.30 11.43 -4.54
N ILE A 115 -5.04 11.53 -4.95
CA ILE A 115 -4.62 12.34 -6.11
C ILE A 115 -5.37 11.91 -7.37
N ASP A 116 -5.62 12.86 -8.28
CA ASP A 116 -6.47 12.61 -9.45
C ASP A 116 -5.89 11.58 -10.42
N GLU A 117 -4.56 11.44 -10.46
CA GLU A 117 -3.83 10.47 -11.27
C GLU A 117 -4.10 9.01 -10.87
N LEU A 118 -4.50 8.76 -9.62
CA LEU A 118 -4.75 7.43 -9.06
C LEU A 118 -6.18 7.30 -8.50
N LYS A 119 -7.09 8.16 -8.93
CA LYS A 119 -8.44 8.26 -8.40
C LYS A 119 -9.16 6.91 -8.28
N PRO A 120 -9.77 6.61 -7.11
CA PRO A 120 -10.60 5.42 -6.93
C PRO A 120 -11.80 5.39 -7.88
N LEU A 121 -12.18 4.18 -8.31
CA LEU A 121 -13.46 3.93 -8.96
C LEU A 121 -14.59 3.86 -7.91
N PRO A 122 -15.85 4.09 -8.29
CA PRO A 122 -16.98 4.17 -7.34
C PRO A 122 -17.19 2.94 -6.45
N ASN A 123 -16.74 1.77 -6.86
CA ASN A 123 -16.88 0.51 -6.11
C ASN A 123 -15.59 0.03 -5.46
N GLU A 124 -14.51 0.81 -5.52
CA GLU A 124 -13.26 0.49 -4.84
C GLU A 124 -13.30 0.96 -3.39
N ILE A 125 -12.63 0.23 -2.53
CA ILE A 125 -12.71 0.42 -1.08
C ILE A 125 -11.76 1.54 -0.64
N PHE A 126 -12.29 2.51 0.09
CA PHE A 126 -11.52 3.58 0.72
C PHE A 126 -11.66 3.50 2.24
N ILE A 127 -10.53 3.42 2.96
CA ILE A 127 -10.47 3.29 4.41
C ILE A 127 -9.59 4.41 4.98
N PRO A 128 -10.16 5.45 5.60
CA PRO A 128 -9.38 6.51 6.24
C PRO A 128 -8.67 5.99 7.50
N LYS A 129 -7.44 6.46 7.74
CA LYS A 129 -6.63 6.07 8.89
C LYS A 129 -6.08 7.27 9.67
N MET A 130 -5.82 7.09 10.96
CA MET A 130 -5.33 8.11 11.89
C MET A 130 -4.02 7.73 12.58
N SER A 131 -3.31 6.72 12.05
CA SER A 131 -1.99 6.27 12.51
C SER A 131 -1.13 5.85 11.32
N SER A 132 0.16 5.60 11.53
CA SER A 132 1.05 5.13 10.48
C SER A 132 0.56 3.83 9.85
N SER A 133 0.35 2.78 10.64
CA SER A 133 -0.21 1.55 10.10
C SER A 133 -1.73 1.63 9.96
N VAL A 134 -2.21 1.28 8.78
CA VAL A 134 -3.66 1.14 8.53
C VAL A 134 -4.28 0.01 9.36
N PHE A 135 -3.52 -1.02 9.72
CA PHE A 135 -4.01 -2.14 10.52
C PHE A 135 -4.27 -1.75 11.99
N MET A 136 -3.57 -0.73 12.50
CA MET A 136 -3.71 -0.30 13.90
C MET A 136 -4.93 0.57 14.17
N SER A 137 -5.38 1.35 13.18
CA SER A 137 -6.44 2.36 13.41
C SER A 137 -7.70 2.13 12.57
N THR A 138 -7.80 1.00 11.87
CA THR A 138 -8.93 0.71 10.99
C THR A 138 -9.41 -0.73 11.10
N ASN A 139 -10.48 -1.04 10.40
CA ASN A 139 -11.00 -2.39 10.25
C ASN A 139 -10.49 -3.11 8.99
N ILE A 140 -9.38 -2.70 8.42
CA ILE A 140 -8.89 -3.25 7.15
C ILE A 140 -8.69 -4.77 7.19
N GLU A 141 -8.15 -5.31 8.29
CA GLU A 141 -8.01 -6.76 8.43
C GLU A 141 -9.34 -7.49 8.29
N TYR A 142 -10.37 -7.00 9.01
CA TYR A 142 -11.71 -7.55 8.90
C TYR A 142 -12.23 -7.53 7.46
N VAL A 143 -12.04 -6.43 6.75
CA VAL A 143 -12.44 -6.28 5.35
C VAL A 143 -11.69 -7.28 4.47
N LEU A 144 -10.37 -7.33 4.54
CA LEU A 144 -9.54 -8.24 3.74
C LEU A 144 -9.89 -9.71 3.98
N ARG A 145 -10.13 -10.12 5.25
CA ARG A 145 -10.54 -11.49 5.60
C ARG A 145 -11.89 -11.87 5.00
N ASN A 146 -12.86 -10.95 5.05
CA ASN A 146 -14.20 -11.21 4.47
C ASN A 146 -14.18 -11.25 2.95
N LEU A 147 -13.25 -10.59 2.29
CA LEU A 147 -13.00 -10.66 0.86
C LEU A 147 -12.20 -11.93 0.46
N GLY A 148 -11.76 -12.74 1.42
CA GLY A 148 -10.94 -13.92 1.16
C GLY A 148 -9.53 -13.61 0.69
N ILE A 149 -9.01 -12.41 1.02
CA ILE A 149 -7.67 -11.98 0.62
C ILE A 149 -6.60 -12.68 1.47
N GLU A 150 -5.59 -13.20 0.80
CA GLU A 150 -4.40 -13.82 1.39
C GLU A 150 -3.12 -13.15 0.91
N TYR A 151 -3.11 -12.65 -0.32
CA TYR A 151 -1.99 -11.94 -0.94
C TYR A 151 -2.26 -10.44 -0.96
N LEU A 152 -1.38 -9.66 -0.35
CA LEU A 152 -1.53 -8.21 -0.28
C LEU A 152 -0.36 -7.52 -0.99
N MET A 153 -0.62 -6.89 -2.10
CA MET A 153 0.32 -6.01 -2.78
C MET A 153 0.22 -4.62 -2.17
N ILE A 154 1.35 -4.03 -1.77
CA ILE A 154 1.38 -2.71 -1.10
C ILE A 154 2.24 -1.74 -1.89
N MET A 155 1.70 -0.54 -2.12
CA MET A 155 2.41 0.61 -2.69
C MET A 155 2.03 1.90 -1.98
N GLY A 156 2.83 2.95 -2.14
CA GLY A 156 2.49 4.30 -1.65
C GLY A 156 3.60 4.97 -0.85
N VAL A 157 3.21 5.82 0.09
CA VAL A 157 4.12 6.69 0.84
C VAL A 157 3.80 6.74 2.35
N VAL A 158 4.79 7.04 3.20
CA VAL A 158 6.21 7.03 2.85
C VAL A 158 6.79 5.65 3.19
N THR A 159 7.76 5.21 2.38
CA THR A 159 8.28 3.84 2.42
C THR A 159 8.66 3.39 3.83
N ASP A 160 9.37 4.23 4.58
CA ASP A 160 9.93 3.97 5.90
C ASP A 160 9.01 4.33 7.09
N GLN A 161 7.73 4.57 6.84
CA GLN A 161 6.73 4.84 7.88
C GLN A 161 5.44 4.05 7.61
N CYS A 162 4.45 4.69 6.96
CA CYS A 162 3.13 4.09 6.76
C CYS A 162 3.19 2.79 5.95
N VAL A 163 4.03 2.75 4.91
CA VAL A 163 4.20 1.55 4.08
C VAL A 163 4.90 0.45 4.88
N GLU A 164 6.05 0.73 5.51
CA GLU A 164 6.77 -0.25 6.32
C GLU A 164 5.92 -0.80 7.46
N SER A 165 5.21 0.09 8.19
CA SER A 165 4.32 -0.31 9.29
C SER A 165 3.22 -1.24 8.80
N ALA A 166 2.58 -0.90 7.67
CA ALA A 166 1.54 -1.75 7.08
C ALA A 166 2.09 -3.12 6.62
N VAL A 167 3.30 -3.16 6.05
CA VAL A 167 3.96 -4.41 5.65
C VAL A 167 4.19 -5.32 6.86
N ARG A 168 4.75 -4.80 7.95
CA ARG A 168 5.05 -5.58 9.15
C ARG A 168 3.77 -6.14 9.79
N ASP A 169 2.78 -5.28 10.01
CA ASP A 169 1.51 -5.69 10.62
C ASP A 169 0.77 -6.70 9.71
N ALA A 170 0.74 -6.50 8.41
CA ALA A 170 0.12 -7.44 7.48
C ALA A 170 0.78 -8.83 7.53
N CYS A 171 2.12 -8.88 7.61
CA CYS A 171 2.86 -10.15 7.73
C CYS A 171 2.57 -10.85 9.05
N ASP A 172 2.56 -10.10 10.16
CA ASP A 172 2.26 -10.64 11.50
C ASP A 172 0.80 -11.13 11.61
N LEU A 173 -0.11 -10.51 10.85
CA LEU A 173 -1.50 -10.95 10.70
C LEU A 173 -1.66 -12.12 9.71
N GLY A 174 -0.59 -12.60 9.09
CA GLY A 174 -0.60 -13.80 8.23
C GLY A 174 -1.05 -13.53 6.80
N PHE A 175 -0.83 -12.32 6.27
CA PHE A 175 -0.93 -12.04 4.84
C PHE A 175 0.41 -12.30 4.14
N LEU A 176 0.38 -12.81 2.92
CA LEU A 176 1.54 -12.90 2.03
C LEU A 176 1.72 -11.57 1.31
N VAL A 177 2.67 -10.76 1.80
CA VAL A 177 2.85 -9.39 1.32
C VAL A 177 3.85 -9.33 0.15
N THR A 178 3.48 -8.60 -0.91
CA THR A 178 4.40 -8.15 -1.96
C THR A 178 4.50 -6.63 -1.91
N LEU A 179 5.66 -6.10 -1.50
CA LEU A 179 5.93 -4.67 -1.60
C LEU A 179 6.34 -4.31 -3.02
N ILE A 180 5.71 -3.28 -3.59
CA ILE A 180 6.02 -2.78 -4.93
C ILE A 180 7.06 -1.66 -4.80
N GLU A 181 8.34 -2.02 -4.87
CA GLU A 181 9.46 -1.15 -4.49
C GLU A 181 9.57 0.15 -5.31
N ASP A 182 9.29 0.09 -6.62
CA ASP A 182 9.32 1.26 -7.52
C ASP A 182 7.97 1.99 -7.64
N ALA A 183 6.98 1.57 -6.86
CA ALA A 183 5.74 2.31 -6.61
C ALA A 183 5.67 2.84 -5.15
N CYS A 184 6.81 2.86 -4.45
CA CYS A 184 6.96 3.46 -3.12
C CYS A 184 7.97 4.59 -3.13
N GLY A 185 7.79 5.55 -2.23
CA GLY A 185 8.69 6.71 -2.08
C GLY A 185 8.81 7.18 -0.65
N THR A 186 9.96 7.80 -0.33
CA THR A 186 10.22 8.51 0.92
C THR A 186 11.19 9.67 0.67
N MET A 187 11.58 10.39 1.70
CA MET A 187 12.29 11.67 1.64
C MET A 187 13.67 11.59 0.98
N THR A 188 14.34 10.44 0.99
CA THR A 188 15.65 10.24 0.33
C THR A 188 15.77 8.82 -0.22
N GLN A 189 16.63 8.63 -1.25
CA GLN A 189 16.94 7.30 -1.78
C GLN A 189 17.54 6.40 -0.71
N GLU A 190 18.42 6.94 0.14
CA GLU A 190 19.07 6.19 1.22
C GLU A 190 18.06 5.62 2.22
N ARG A 191 17.06 6.41 2.64
CA ARG A 191 15.99 5.95 3.53
C ARG A 191 15.15 4.86 2.86
N HIS A 192 14.82 5.04 1.58
CA HIS A 192 14.08 4.04 0.80
C HIS A 192 14.83 2.70 0.77
N ASP A 193 16.10 2.72 0.36
CA ASP A 193 16.92 1.52 0.23
C ASP A 193 17.17 0.84 1.59
N ALA A 194 17.35 1.64 2.65
CA ALA A 194 17.51 1.11 4.01
C ALA A 194 16.25 0.35 4.46
N THR A 195 15.07 0.90 4.19
CA THR A 195 13.81 0.26 4.52
C THR A 195 13.62 -1.03 3.74
N LEU A 196 13.86 -1.03 2.43
CA LEU A 196 13.78 -2.24 1.61
C LEU A 196 14.66 -3.36 2.16
N ARG A 197 15.89 -3.04 2.56
CA ARG A 197 16.79 -4.01 3.22
C ARG A 197 16.24 -4.49 4.56
N ALA A 198 15.70 -3.58 5.39
CA ALA A 198 15.21 -3.90 6.73
C ALA A 198 13.99 -4.84 6.71
N ILE A 199 13.11 -4.68 5.73
CA ILE A 199 11.88 -5.49 5.62
C ILE A 199 11.99 -6.68 4.67
N LYS A 200 13.14 -6.92 4.05
CA LYS A 200 13.36 -8.05 3.14
C LYS A 200 13.03 -9.41 3.77
N GLY A 201 13.18 -9.53 5.10
CA GLY A 201 12.83 -10.73 5.84
C GLY A 201 11.33 -10.92 6.10
N TYR A 202 10.50 -9.91 5.84
CA TYR A 202 9.05 -9.95 6.06
C TYR A 202 8.26 -10.22 4.79
N CYS A 203 8.62 -9.56 3.70
CA CYS A 203 7.81 -9.54 2.49
C CYS A 203 8.63 -9.81 1.24
N ARG A 204 7.94 -10.27 0.21
CA ARG A 204 8.41 -10.30 -1.16
C ARG A 204 8.54 -8.88 -1.69
N GLN A 205 9.59 -8.57 -2.46
CA GLN A 205 9.81 -7.25 -3.07
C GLN A 205 9.87 -7.40 -4.59
N ARG A 206 9.09 -6.59 -5.31
CA ARG A 206 8.99 -6.65 -6.77
C ARG A 206 8.83 -5.24 -7.36
N LYS A 207 9.26 -5.09 -8.60
CA LYS A 207 8.95 -3.92 -9.43
C LYS A 207 7.60 -4.08 -10.12
N VAL A 208 7.00 -2.96 -10.49
CA VAL A 208 5.70 -2.92 -11.17
C VAL A 208 5.66 -3.83 -12.40
N GLU A 209 6.68 -3.78 -13.25
CA GLU A 209 6.70 -4.58 -14.48
C GLU A 209 6.70 -6.09 -14.20
N GLN A 210 7.40 -6.54 -13.16
CA GLN A 210 7.40 -7.94 -12.74
C GLN A 210 6.00 -8.40 -12.28
N VAL A 211 5.33 -7.56 -11.48
CA VAL A 211 3.97 -7.86 -11.00
C VAL A 211 2.95 -7.85 -12.15
N ILE A 212 3.06 -6.91 -13.08
CA ILE A 212 2.20 -6.89 -14.27
C ILE A 212 2.37 -8.16 -15.10
N GLU A 213 3.60 -8.65 -15.27
CA GLU A 213 3.87 -9.92 -15.95
C GLU A 213 3.23 -11.11 -15.23
N GLU A 214 3.34 -11.17 -13.90
CA GLU A 214 2.74 -12.23 -13.08
C GLU A 214 1.22 -12.23 -13.19
N ILE A 215 0.57 -11.06 -13.01
CA ILE A 215 -0.89 -10.90 -13.15
C ILE A 215 -1.35 -11.24 -14.58
N GLY A 216 -0.55 -10.89 -15.58
CA GLY A 216 -0.85 -11.18 -16.98
C GLY A 216 -0.93 -12.68 -17.31
N ARG A 217 -0.27 -13.54 -16.53
CA ARG A 217 -0.35 -15.01 -16.69
C ARG A 217 -1.69 -15.58 -16.27
N TRP A 218 -2.38 -14.99 -15.29
CA TRP A 218 -3.68 -15.44 -14.81
C TRP A 218 -4.74 -15.52 -15.92
N ARG A 219 -4.68 -14.61 -16.90
CA ARG A 219 -5.60 -14.59 -18.04
C ARG A 219 -5.36 -15.71 -19.05
N LYS A 220 -4.12 -16.17 -19.15
CA LYS A 220 -3.76 -17.26 -20.05
C LYS A 220 -4.22 -18.59 -19.48
N GLU A 221 -4.00 -18.80 -18.18
CA GLU A 221 -4.40 -20.00 -17.45
C GLU A 221 -5.93 -20.16 -17.34
N ALA A 222 -6.69 -19.03 -17.29
CA ALA A 222 -8.16 -19.07 -17.30
C ALA A 222 -8.78 -19.27 -18.68
N ALA A 223 -7.99 -19.21 -19.75
CA ALA A 223 -8.44 -19.39 -21.13
C ALA A 223 -8.12 -20.79 -21.72
N GLU A 224 -7.31 -21.58 -21.00
CA GLU A 224 -6.99 -22.99 -21.28
C GLU A 224 -7.90 -23.94 -20.49
#